data_87cde053435d5668cad2a5db0bc0244e
#
_entry.id   87cde053435d5668cad2a5db0bc0244e
#
_cell.length_a   1.000
_cell.length_b   1.000
_cell.length_c   1.000
_cell.angle_alpha   90.00
_cell.angle_beta   90.00
_cell.angle_gamma   90.00
#
_symmetry.space_group_name_H-M   'P 1'
#
loop_
_entity.id
_entity.type
_entity.pdbx_description
1 polymer ?
#
loop_
_entity_poly.entity_id
_entity_poly.type
_entity_poly.pdbx_seq_one_letter_code
_entity_poly.pdbx_strand_id
1 'polypeptide(L)'
;MKQLLLLFACFSLTIRIVSADCDEIHRSNGPTPGSRYNVEVYYIDKEHHRKFILLNRNPYDVRVDLLIGDERRTRMIDANECEDFVRHGFYDCQVLSVTRAH
;
A
#
# COMPACT_ATOMS: atom_id res chain seq x y z
N MET A 1 21.08 -32.01 -6.41
CA MET A 1 19.85 -32.06 -5.64
C MET A 1 19.76 -30.96 -4.64
N LYS A 2 20.74 -30.83 -3.77
CA LYS A 2 20.73 -29.77 -2.80
C LYS A 2 20.74 -28.37 -3.44
N GLN A 3 21.42 -28.25 -4.57
CA GLN A 3 21.48 -26.99 -5.29
C GLN A 3 20.10 -26.56 -5.81
N LEU A 4 19.36 -27.54 -6.26
CA LEU A 4 18.01 -27.27 -6.71
C LEU A 4 17.15 -26.73 -5.59
N LEU A 5 17.30 -27.29 -4.41
CA LEU A 5 16.55 -26.81 -3.25
C LEU A 5 16.89 -25.37 -2.90
N LEU A 6 18.17 -25.04 -3.00
CA LEU A 6 18.60 -23.67 -2.71
C LEU A 6 18.01 -22.68 -3.70
N LEU A 7 18.03 -23.01 -4.97
CA LEU A 7 17.44 -22.16 -5.99
C LEU A 7 15.96 -21.99 -5.76
N PHE A 8 15.32 -23.06 -5.40
CA PHE A 8 13.90 -23.01 -5.12
C PHE A 8 13.58 -22.11 -3.93
N ALA A 9 14.39 -22.18 -2.91
CA ALA A 9 14.21 -21.33 -1.73
C ALA A 9 14.36 -19.86 -2.09
N CYS A 10 15.34 -19.50 -2.91
CA CYS A 10 15.51 -18.13 -3.35
C CYS A 10 14.31 -17.64 -4.12
N PHE A 11 13.77 -18.48 -4.96
CA PHE A 11 12.60 -18.12 -5.73
C PHE A 11 11.40 -17.87 -4.83
N SER A 12 11.24 -18.70 -3.81
CA SER A 12 10.17 -18.52 -2.84
C SER A 12 10.30 -17.19 -2.10
N LEU A 13 11.52 -16.80 -1.78
CA LEU A 13 11.79 -15.52 -1.15
C LEU A 13 11.33 -14.38 -2.04
N THR A 14 11.59 -14.48 -3.33
CA THR A 14 11.17 -13.45 -4.28
C THR A 14 9.66 -13.30 -4.28
N ILE A 15 8.95 -14.40 -4.23
CA ILE A 15 7.49 -14.37 -4.22
C ILE A 15 6.97 -13.67 -2.97
N ARG A 16 7.65 -13.83 -1.85
CA ARG A 16 7.21 -13.22 -0.61
C ARG A 16 7.34 -11.71 -0.56
N ILE A 17 7.98 -11.11 -1.55
CA ILE A 17 8.08 -9.66 -1.62
C ILE A 17 6.72 -9.04 -1.79
N VAL A 18 5.76 -9.77 -2.35
CA VAL A 18 4.40 -9.28 -2.39
C VAL A 18 3.92 -9.14 -0.95
N SER A 19 3.70 -7.91 -0.54
CA SER A 19 3.36 -7.60 0.83
C SER A 19 2.05 -8.25 1.25
N ALA A 20 2.02 -8.81 2.45
CA ALA A 20 0.80 -9.35 3.02
C ALA A 20 -0.28 -8.27 3.15
N ASP A 21 0.12 -7.01 3.25
CA ASP A 21 -0.82 -5.90 3.34
C ASP A 21 -1.62 -5.73 2.05
N CYS A 22 -1.05 -6.15 0.93
CA CYS A 22 -1.75 -6.08 -0.35
C CYS A 22 -2.83 -7.15 -0.51
N ASP A 23 -2.78 -8.20 0.28
CA ASP A 23 -3.73 -9.30 0.15
C ASP A 23 -5.17 -8.88 0.41
N GLU A 24 -5.38 -7.85 1.20
CA GLU A 24 -6.72 -7.41 1.51
C GLU A 24 -7.33 -6.48 0.48
N ILE A 25 -6.55 -6.06 -0.51
CA ILE A 25 -7.04 -5.13 -1.52
C ILE A 25 -8.26 -5.68 -2.24
N HIS A 26 -8.30 -6.97 -2.49
CA HIS A 26 -9.43 -7.59 -3.20
C HIS A 26 -10.73 -7.54 -2.39
N ARG A 27 -10.65 -7.26 -1.11
CA ARG A 27 -11.85 -7.10 -0.26
C ARG A 27 -12.41 -5.69 -0.32
N SER A 28 -11.68 -4.78 -0.93
CA SER A 28 -12.13 -3.40 -1.10
C SER A 28 -12.95 -3.27 -2.38
N ASN A 29 -13.54 -2.10 -2.58
CA ASN A 29 -14.32 -1.82 -3.78
C ASN A 29 -13.49 -1.24 -4.91
N GLY A 30 -12.19 -1.48 -4.90
CA GLY A 30 -11.29 -0.95 -5.91
C GLY A 30 -10.68 0.37 -5.46
N PRO A 31 -9.79 0.92 -6.29
CA PRO A 31 -9.12 2.17 -5.93
C PRO A 31 -10.11 3.32 -5.83
N THR A 32 -9.91 4.15 -4.84
CA THR A 32 -10.79 5.29 -4.59
C THR A 32 -10.42 6.48 -5.47
N PRO A 33 -11.31 7.48 -5.59
CA PRO A 33 -10.99 8.70 -6.31
C PRO A 33 -9.82 9.49 -5.71
N GLY A 34 -9.44 9.19 -4.47
CA GLY A 34 -8.27 9.81 -3.85
C GLY A 34 -6.93 9.31 -4.37
N SER A 35 -6.95 8.28 -5.20
CA SER A 35 -5.74 7.72 -5.83
C SER A 35 -5.16 8.71 -6.83
N ARG A 36 -3.81 8.85 -6.85
CA ARG A 36 -3.14 9.77 -7.74
C ARG A 36 -1.66 9.43 -7.86
N TYR A 37 -1.05 9.77 -8.99
CA TYR A 37 0.39 9.62 -9.23
C TYR A 37 0.87 8.18 -9.04
N ASN A 38 0.12 7.22 -9.55
CA ASN A 38 0.42 5.78 -9.43
C ASN A 38 0.50 5.29 -7.99
N VAL A 39 -0.15 6.00 -7.08
CA VAL A 39 -0.40 5.50 -5.73
C VAL A 39 -1.89 5.34 -5.58
N GLU A 40 -2.31 4.11 -5.37
CA GLU A 40 -3.72 3.78 -5.26
C GLU A 40 -4.12 3.68 -3.80
N VAL A 41 -5.28 4.24 -3.49
CA VAL A 41 -5.83 4.24 -2.14
C VAL A 41 -7.02 3.31 -2.11
N TYR A 42 -6.95 2.31 -1.25
CA TYR A 42 -8.06 1.39 -1.00
C TYR A 42 -8.47 1.50 0.44
N TYR A 43 -9.68 1.09 0.75
CA TYR A 43 -10.09 1.00 2.14
C TYR A 43 -11.06 -0.16 2.37
N ILE A 44 -11.07 -0.61 3.61
CA ILE A 44 -11.99 -1.62 4.10
C ILE A 44 -12.58 -1.08 5.39
N ASP A 45 -13.90 -1.01 5.44
CA ASP A 45 -14.57 -0.54 6.65
C ASP A 45 -14.71 -1.68 7.65
N LYS A 46 -14.30 -1.40 8.85
CA LYS A 46 -14.48 -2.26 10.00
C LYS A 46 -15.55 -1.65 10.90
N GLU A 47 -15.77 -2.27 12.05
CA GLU A 47 -16.89 -1.90 12.90
C GLU A 47 -16.86 -0.44 13.35
N HIS A 48 -15.70 0.03 13.78
CA HIS A 48 -15.56 1.40 14.33
C HIS A 48 -14.44 2.18 13.68
N HIS A 49 -13.86 1.66 12.61
CA HIS A 49 -12.73 2.31 11.97
C HIS A 49 -12.63 1.90 10.51
N ARG A 50 -11.81 2.63 9.81
CA ARG A 50 -11.51 2.35 8.40
C ARG A 50 -10.04 2.00 8.27
N LYS A 51 -9.76 0.88 7.60
CA LYS A 51 -8.40 0.47 7.29
C LYS A 51 -8.10 0.89 5.87
N PHE A 52 -7.07 1.74 5.73
CA PHE A 52 -6.60 2.17 4.41
C PHE A 52 -5.43 1.32 3.98
N ILE A 53 -5.37 1.02 2.69
CA ILE A 53 -4.26 0.33 2.08
C ILE A 53 -3.80 1.17 0.91
N LEU A 54 -2.51 1.55 0.94
CA LEU A 54 -1.90 2.35 -0.11
C LEU A 54 -1.01 1.44 -0.93
N LEU A 55 -1.23 1.42 -2.24
CA LEU A 55 -0.41 0.61 -3.14
C LEU A 55 0.43 1.54 -4.00
N ASN A 56 1.74 1.44 -3.88
CA ASN A 56 2.67 2.18 -4.71
C ASN A 56 2.95 1.38 -5.98
N ARG A 57 2.39 1.83 -7.10
CA ARG A 57 2.62 1.17 -8.38
C ARG A 57 3.82 1.73 -9.13
N ASN A 58 4.57 2.64 -8.50
CA ASN A 58 5.80 3.14 -9.09
C ASN A 58 6.91 2.11 -8.89
N PRO A 59 7.85 2.03 -9.84
CA PRO A 59 8.97 1.08 -9.73
C PRO A 59 10.10 1.59 -8.84
N TYR A 60 9.82 2.56 -7.98
CA TYR A 60 10.76 3.14 -7.04
C TYR A 60 10.05 3.49 -5.74
N ASP A 61 10.82 3.64 -4.68
CA ASP A 61 10.26 4.02 -3.39
C ASP A 61 9.77 5.46 -3.45
N VAL A 62 8.66 5.72 -2.79
CA VAL A 62 8.05 7.04 -2.81
C VAL A 62 7.74 7.53 -1.40
N ARG A 63 7.70 8.83 -1.29
CA ARG A 63 7.15 9.53 -0.15
C ARG A 63 5.80 10.09 -0.58
N VAL A 64 4.77 9.75 0.15
CA VAL A 64 3.40 10.13 -0.19
C VAL A 64 2.85 11.04 0.90
N ASP A 65 2.38 12.20 0.49
CA ASP A 65 1.67 13.10 1.38
C ASP A 65 0.18 12.88 1.18
N LEU A 66 -0.52 12.69 2.29
CA LEU A 66 -1.92 12.31 2.31
C LEU A 66 -2.74 13.34 3.07
N LEU A 67 -3.99 13.46 2.67
CA LEU A 67 -5.00 14.18 3.44
C LEU A 67 -6.07 13.17 3.84
N ILE A 68 -6.24 12.97 5.14
CA ILE A 68 -7.26 12.07 5.68
C ILE A 68 -8.24 12.92 6.47
N GLY A 69 -9.43 13.11 5.91
CA GLY A 69 -10.32 14.12 6.44
C GLY A 69 -9.67 15.48 6.27
N ASP A 70 -9.31 16.11 7.37
CA ASP A 70 -8.61 17.40 7.36
C ASP A 70 -7.19 17.29 7.93
N GLU A 71 -6.69 16.08 8.14
CA GLU A 71 -5.39 15.85 8.75
C GLU A 71 -4.38 15.41 7.70
N ARG A 72 -3.20 16.01 7.75
CA ARG A 72 -2.11 15.64 6.84
C ARG A 72 -1.22 14.58 7.45
N ARG A 73 -0.82 13.62 6.61
CA ARG A 73 0.09 12.53 7.00
C ARG A 73 1.07 12.26 5.87
N THR A 74 2.22 11.74 6.23
CA THR A 74 3.24 11.34 5.27
C THR A 74 3.55 9.87 5.47
N ARG A 75 3.66 9.13 4.37
CA ARG A 75 4.01 7.72 4.38
C ARG A 75 5.12 7.44 3.37
N MET A 76 6.00 6.53 3.74
CA MET A 76 7.02 6.02 2.84
C MET A 76 6.56 4.65 2.37
N ILE A 77 6.55 4.43 1.06
CA ILE A 77 6.08 3.15 0.50
C ILE A 77 7.11 2.66 -0.49
N ASP A 78 7.59 1.46 -0.27
CA ASP A 78 8.59 0.86 -1.17
C ASP A 78 7.97 0.56 -2.53
N ALA A 79 8.84 0.43 -3.52
CA ALA A 79 8.42 0.17 -4.90
C ALA A 79 7.52 -1.06 -4.97
N ASN A 80 6.36 -0.90 -5.61
CA ASN A 80 5.40 -1.98 -5.85
C ASN A 80 4.89 -2.66 -4.58
N GLU A 81 4.94 -1.97 -3.44
CA GLU A 81 4.47 -2.51 -2.18
C GLU A 81 3.30 -1.73 -1.64
N CYS A 82 2.68 -2.30 -0.62
CA CYS A 82 1.55 -1.71 0.08
C CYS A 82 1.95 -1.28 1.47
N GLU A 83 1.26 -0.27 1.95
CA GLU A 83 1.37 0.21 3.32
C GLU A 83 -0.03 0.35 3.84
N ASP A 84 -0.30 -0.10 5.07
CA ASP A 84 -1.63 0.04 5.61
C ASP A 84 -1.62 0.83 6.92
N PHE A 85 -2.76 1.40 7.24
CA PHE A 85 -2.96 2.08 8.51
C PHE A 85 -4.45 2.16 8.81
N VAL A 86 -4.75 2.38 10.07
CA VAL A 86 -6.12 2.38 10.57
C VAL A 86 -6.46 3.73 11.16
N ARG A 87 -7.65 4.22 10.86
CA ARG A 87 -8.17 5.46 11.44
C ARG A 87 -9.55 5.22 12.02
N HIS A 88 -9.78 5.77 13.19
CA HIS A 88 -11.12 5.79 13.75
C HIS A 88 -11.98 6.75 12.93
N GLY A 89 -13.21 6.34 12.64
CA GLY A 89 -14.09 7.12 11.80
C GLY A 89 -13.95 6.74 10.32
N PHE A 90 -14.81 7.30 9.50
CA PHE A 90 -14.93 6.89 8.10
C PHE A 90 -14.59 8.07 7.19
N TYR A 91 -13.38 8.58 7.32
CA TYR A 91 -12.89 9.70 6.53
C TYR A 91 -12.39 9.21 5.17
N ASP A 92 -12.33 10.12 4.22
CA ASP A 92 -11.69 9.85 2.95
C ASP A 92 -10.20 10.12 3.04
N CYS A 93 -9.43 9.40 2.23
CA CYS A 93 -8.00 9.58 2.12
C CYS A 93 -7.66 10.00 0.70
N GLN A 94 -6.93 11.09 0.57
CA GLN A 94 -6.56 11.64 -0.72
C GLN A 94 -5.04 11.77 -0.81
N VAL A 95 -4.48 11.34 -1.94
CA VAL A 95 -3.06 11.55 -2.22
C VAL A 95 -2.88 12.99 -2.66
N LEU A 96 -2.09 13.74 -1.91
CA LEU A 96 -1.79 15.14 -2.25
C LEU A 96 -0.57 15.26 -3.15
N SER A 97 0.48 14.52 -2.83
CA SER A 97 1.70 14.54 -3.63
C SER A 97 2.46 13.24 -3.45
N VAL A 98 3.26 12.92 -4.46
CA VAL A 98 4.13 11.74 -4.44
C VAL A 98 5.50 12.19 -4.89
N THR A 99 6.51 11.93 -4.07
CA THR A 99 7.88 12.30 -4.35
C THR A 99 8.74 11.05 -4.31
N ARG A 100 9.61 10.91 -5.28
CA ARG A 100 10.54 9.79 -5.29
C ARG A 100 11.47 9.90 -4.08
N ALA A 101 11.61 8.81 -3.33
CA ALA A 101 12.35 8.83 -2.08
C ALA A 101 13.87 8.83 -2.29
N HIS A 102 14.33 8.33 -3.42
CA HIS A 102 15.78 8.25 -3.70
C HIS A 102 16.11 8.69 -5.10
#